data_cc986a332cdcfd51df883211b4ac3c32
#
_entry.id   cc986a332cdcfd51df883211b4ac3c32
#
_cell.length_a   1.000
_cell.length_b   1.000
_cell.length_c   1.000
_cell.angle_alpha   90.00
_cell.angle_beta   90.00
_cell.angle_gamma   90.00
#
_symmetry.space_group_name_H-M   'P 1'
#
loop_
_entity.id
_entity.type
_entity.pdbx_description
1 polymer ?
#
loop_
_entity_poly.entity_id
_entity_poly.type
_entity_poly.pdbx_seq_one_letter_code
_entity_poly.pdbx_strand_id
1 'polypeptide(L)'
;MKQLIVKRFEHQEPYNLDVAFMFAEEIYWSDSKVQKSFPEFQSYWNTVCYSLRHDRLEGYLINDDGEVLAASYYSRVMDIHYGLIAVPITVIVKEAYRGDTKVLRAVSKLIKEQVKRLGVVRYTVCHHIDDNTQITRMRTL
;
A
#
# COMPACT_ATOMS: atom_id res chain seq x y z
N MET A 1 -6.95 -0.07 17.71
CA MET A 1 -5.99 -0.15 16.59
C MET A 1 -5.04 1.04 16.63
N LYS A 2 -3.77 0.80 16.43
CA LYS A 2 -2.77 1.87 16.37
C LYS A 2 -2.09 1.91 15.01
N GLN A 3 -1.55 3.08 14.68
CA GLN A 3 -0.82 3.35 13.45
C GLN A 3 0.68 3.35 13.74
N LEU A 4 1.45 2.74 12.84
CA LEU A 4 2.90 2.87 12.78
C LEU A 4 3.26 3.40 11.40
N ILE A 5 3.95 4.53 11.32
CA ILE A 5 4.39 5.11 10.06
C ILE A 5 5.91 5.26 10.10
N VAL A 6 6.58 4.69 9.13
CA VAL A 6 8.04 4.64 9.04
C VAL A 6 8.47 5.23 7.71
N LYS A 7 9.44 6.15 7.74
CA LYS A 7 10.07 6.68 6.54
C LYS A 7 11.18 5.73 6.09
N ARG A 8 11.14 5.37 4.80
CA ARG A 8 12.19 4.57 4.17
C ARG A 8 12.78 5.33 2.98
N PHE A 9 14.08 5.28 2.87
CA PHE A 9 14.80 5.90 1.76
C PHE A 9 14.98 4.91 0.62
N GLU A 10 15.32 5.44 -0.55
CA GLU A 10 15.62 4.67 -1.74
C GLU A 10 16.55 3.49 -1.43
N HIS A 11 16.26 2.32 -2.02
CA HIS A 11 16.96 1.05 -1.86
C HIS A 11 16.90 0.40 -0.47
N GLN A 12 16.26 1.01 0.51
CA GLN A 12 16.04 0.34 1.79
C GLN A 12 14.93 -0.72 1.67
N GLU A 13 15.17 -1.88 2.27
CA GLU A 13 14.15 -2.93 2.38
C GLU A 13 12.93 -2.44 3.16
N PRO A 14 11.75 -3.08 3.00
CA PRO A 14 10.59 -2.81 3.85
C PRO A 14 10.95 -2.91 5.33
N TYR A 15 10.41 -2.01 6.13
CA TYR A 15 10.63 -1.99 7.58
C TYR A 15 10.24 -3.32 8.22
N ASN A 16 9.14 -3.92 7.77
CA ASN A 16 8.71 -5.23 8.20
C ASN A 16 8.65 -6.19 7.01
N LEU A 17 9.76 -6.84 6.73
CA LEU A 17 9.90 -7.74 5.59
C LEU A 17 8.98 -8.96 5.70
N ASP A 18 8.78 -9.50 6.90
CA ASP A 18 7.89 -10.65 7.13
C ASP A 18 6.44 -10.30 6.80
N VAL A 19 5.99 -9.12 7.17
CA VAL A 19 4.64 -8.62 6.83
C VAL A 19 4.51 -8.41 5.32
N ALA A 20 5.51 -7.81 4.69
CA ALA A 20 5.49 -7.64 3.23
C ALA A 20 5.40 -8.98 2.50
N PHE A 21 6.16 -9.97 2.94
CA PHE A 21 6.12 -11.33 2.39
C PHE A 21 4.77 -12.00 2.62
N MET A 22 4.23 -11.90 3.83
CA MET A 22 2.90 -12.44 4.18
C MET A 22 1.81 -11.87 3.24
N PHE A 23 1.78 -10.56 3.04
CA PHE A 23 0.82 -9.94 2.14
C PHE A 23 1.04 -10.32 0.68
N ALA A 24 2.28 -10.46 0.25
CA ALA A 24 2.60 -10.91 -1.11
C ALA A 24 2.09 -12.33 -1.36
N GLU A 25 2.28 -13.25 -0.41
CA GLU A 25 1.74 -14.61 -0.50
C GLU A 25 0.20 -14.60 -0.55
N GLU A 26 -0.43 -13.84 0.33
CA GLU A 26 -1.89 -13.75 0.41
C GLU A 26 -2.49 -13.25 -0.92
N ILE A 27 -1.91 -12.20 -1.50
CA ILE A 27 -2.36 -11.65 -2.78
C ILE A 27 -2.11 -12.64 -3.92
N TYR A 28 -0.91 -13.18 -4.01
CA TYR A 28 -0.53 -14.07 -5.10
C TYR A 28 -1.45 -15.28 -5.20
N TRP A 29 -1.73 -15.92 -4.07
CA TRP A 29 -2.54 -17.14 -4.05
C TRP A 29 -4.05 -16.90 -4.11
N SER A 30 -4.50 -15.66 -3.92
CA SER A 30 -5.93 -15.29 -3.98
C SER A 30 -6.33 -14.51 -5.24
N ASP A 31 -5.37 -13.98 -6.01
CA ASP A 31 -5.65 -13.11 -7.16
C ASP A 31 -5.17 -13.75 -8.46
N SER A 32 -6.13 -14.22 -9.27
CA SER A 32 -5.84 -14.85 -10.57
C SER A 32 -5.15 -13.90 -11.56
N LYS A 33 -5.44 -12.59 -11.46
CA LYS A 33 -4.79 -11.57 -12.30
C LYS A 33 -3.29 -11.52 -12.04
N VAL A 34 -2.89 -11.54 -10.77
CA VAL A 34 -1.48 -11.55 -10.38
C VAL A 34 -0.80 -12.83 -10.86
N GLN A 35 -1.44 -13.99 -10.71
CA GLN A 35 -0.91 -15.27 -11.18
C GLN A 35 -0.73 -15.31 -12.70
N LYS A 36 -1.63 -14.69 -13.45
CA LYS A 36 -1.50 -14.57 -14.92
C LYS A 36 -0.29 -13.73 -15.32
N SER A 37 -0.04 -12.64 -14.60
CA SER A 37 1.11 -11.75 -14.87
C SER A 37 2.42 -12.35 -14.40
N PHE A 38 2.38 -13.16 -13.33
CA PHE A 38 3.54 -13.77 -12.71
C PHE A 38 3.30 -15.27 -12.54
N PRO A 39 3.70 -16.12 -13.50
CA PRO A 39 3.51 -17.57 -13.42
C PRO A 39 4.17 -18.21 -12.18
N GLU A 40 5.25 -17.60 -11.68
CA GLU A 40 5.97 -18.06 -10.49
C GLU A 40 5.90 -17.02 -9.37
N PHE A 41 5.66 -17.47 -8.14
CA PHE A 41 5.63 -16.61 -6.96
C PHE A 41 6.93 -15.82 -6.78
N GLN A 42 8.08 -16.44 -7.04
CA GLN A 42 9.37 -15.76 -6.88
C GLN A 42 9.50 -14.51 -7.77
N SER A 43 8.98 -14.57 -9.00
CA SER A 43 8.96 -13.42 -9.90
C SER A 43 8.09 -12.30 -9.37
N TYR A 44 6.94 -12.63 -8.80
CA TYR A 44 6.07 -11.67 -8.14
C TYR A 44 6.75 -11.03 -6.92
N TRP A 45 7.34 -11.83 -6.05
CA TRP A 45 8.05 -11.34 -4.88
C TRP A 45 9.20 -10.41 -5.24
N ASN A 46 9.99 -10.75 -6.24
CA ASN A 46 11.07 -9.90 -6.74
C ASN A 46 10.53 -8.54 -7.22
N THR A 47 9.38 -8.55 -7.89
CA THR A 47 8.72 -7.32 -8.36
C THR A 47 8.20 -6.48 -7.20
N VAL A 48 7.62 -7.08 -6.18
CA VAL A 48 7.19 -6.40 -4.95
C VAL A 48 8.39 -5.72 -4.29
N CYS A 49 9.49 -6.45 -4.09
CA CYS A 49 10.71 -5.89 -3.49
C CYS A 49 11.28 -4.74 -4.32
N TYR A 50 11.28 -4.86 -5.65
CA TYR A 50 11.73 -3.79 -6.54
C TYR A 50 10.83 -2.55 -6.42
N SER A 51 9.52 -2.74 -6.38
CA SER A 51 8.55 -1.64 -6.27
C SER A 51 8.65 -0.88 -4.96
N LEU A 52 9.15 -1.52 -3.90
CA LEU A 52 9.33 -0.92 -2.59
C LEU A 52 10.72 -0.30 -2.39
N ARG A 53 11.48 -0.02 -3.45
CA ARG A 53 12.84 0.56 -3.35
C ARG A 53 12.89 2.08 -3.49
N HIS A 54 11.75 2.74 -3.70
CA HIS A 54 11.68 4.19 -3.79
C HIS A 54 11.59 4.83 -2.41
N ASP A 55 11.91 6.13 -2.32
CA ASP A 55 11.59 6.93 -1.14
C ASP A 55 10.10 6.82 -0.86
N ARG A 56 9.73 6.47 0.37
CA ARG A 56 8.34 6.16 0.71
C ARG A 56 8.07 6.31 2.20
N LEU A 57 6.80 6.44 2.53
CA LEU A 57 6.30 6.17 3.87
C LEU A 57 5.60 4.81 3.87
N GLU A 58 5.96 3.97 4.82
CA GLU A 58 5.29 2.69 5.08
C GLU A 58 4.40 2.88 6.30
N GLY A 59 3.12 2.63 6.12
CA GLY A 59 2.13 2.70 7.17
C GLY A 59 1.59 1.32 7.51
N TYR A 60 1.43 1.05 8.79
CA TYR A 60 0.90 -0.21 9.30
C TYR A 60 -0.23 0.05 10.26
N LEU A 61 -1.32 -0.69 10.13
CA LEU A 61 -2.42 -0.70 11.07
C LEU A 61 -2.31 -1.96 11.92
N ILE A 62 -2.19 -1.79 13.23
CA ILE A 62 -1.87 -2.87 14.16
C ILE A 62 -2.98 -2.95 15.21
N ASN A 63 -3.51 -4.16 15.46
CA ASN A 63 -4.50 -4.38 16.50
C ASN A 63 -3.85 -4.50 17.90
N ASP A 64 -4.68 -4.67 18.94
CA ASP A 64 -4.21 -4.75 20.32
C ASP A 64 -3.35 -5.99 20.60
N ASP A 65 -3.48 -7.03 19.78
CA ASP A 65 -2.69 -8.26 19.89
C ASP A 65 -1.34 -8.17 19.15
N GLY A 66 -1.05 -7.03 18.51
CA GLY A 66 0.17 -6.83 17.73
C GLY A 66 0.10 -7.37 16.30
N GLU A 67 -1.07 -7.82 15.84
CA GLU A 67 -1.26 -8.28 14.48
C GLU A 67 -1.38 -7.10 13.52
N VAL A 68 -0.68 -7.17 12.39
CA VAL A 68 -0.79 -6.20 11.31
C VAL A 68 -2.02 -6.52 10.46
N LEU A 69 -2.99 -5.61 10.46
CA LEU A 69 -4.26 -5.76 9.74
C LEU A 69 -4.20 -5.21 8.33
N ALA A 70 -3.37 -4.20 8.12
CA ALA A 70 -3.21 -3.52 6.83
C ALA A 70 -1.85 -2.87 6.73
N ALA A 71 -1.38 -2.70 5.51
CA ALA A 71 -0.18 -1.95 5.18
C ALA A 71 -0.48 -0.98 4.03
N SER A 72 0.14 0.20 4.08
CA SER A 72 -0.04 1.25 3.09
C SER A 72 1.32 1.86 2.77
N TYR A 73 1.70 1.79 1.51
CA TYR A 73 2.99 2.30 1.03
C TYR A 73 2.72 3.45 0.06
N TYR A 74 3.11 4.66 0.45
CA TYR A 74 2.88 5.89 -0.32
C TYR A 74 4.19 6.58 -0.62
N SER A 75 4.29 7.12 -1.84
CA SER A 75 5.41 7.94 -2.28
C SER A 75 4.92 9.32 -2.71
N ARG A 76 5.84 10.29 -2.73
CA ARG A 76 5.57 11.62 -3.27
C ARG A 76 6.11 11.68 -4.69
N VAL A 77 5.30 12.14 -5.62
CA VAL A 77 5.66 12.28 -7.03
C VAL A 77 5.25 13.65 -7.57
N MET A 78 5.88 14.07 -8.65
CA MET A 78 5.50 15.29 -9.37
C MET A 78 4.45 14.95 -10.42
N ASP A 79 3.30 15.61 -10.33
CA ASP A 79 2.25 15.54 -11.34
C ASP A 79 2.21 16.84 -12.15
N ILE A 80 2.04 16.72 -13.46
CA ILE A 80 2.09 17.90 -14.34
C ILE A 80 0.89 18.85 -14.16
N HIS A 81 -0.21 18.39 -13.56
CA HIS A 81 -1.41 19.20 -13.33
C HIS A 81 -1.49 19.76 -11.92
N TYR A 82 -0.94 19.05 -10.93
CA TYR A 82 -1.15 19.36 -9.52
C TYR A 82 0.13 19.64 -8.73
N GLY A 83 1.31 19.49 -9.36
CA GLY A 83 2.57 19.58 -8.65
C GLY A 83 2.85 18.31 -7.82
N LEU A 84 3.38 18.47 -6.63
CA LEU A 84 3.67 17.32 -5.76
C LEU A 84 2.38 16.72 -5.19
N ILE A 85 2.22 15.43 -5.39
CA ILE A 85 1.11 14.62 -4.85
C ILE A 85 1.64 13.34 -4.23
N ALA A 86 0.82 12.71 -3.39
CA ALA A 86 1.11 11.39 -2.86
C ALA A 86 0.40 10.32 -3.70
N VAL A 87 1.13 9.28 -4.06
CA VAL A 87 0.59 8.14 -4.81
C VAL A 87 0.85 6.84 -4.07
N PRO A 88 -0.08 5.87 -4.12
CA PRO A 88 0.15 4.57 -3.51
C PRO A 88 1.11 3.74 -4.37
N ILE A 89 2.10 3.13 -3.72
CA ILE A 89 2.80 1.99 -4.29
C ILE A 89 1.85 0.79 -4.19
N THR A 90 1.31 0.57 -3.00
CA THR A 90 0.25 -0.39 -2.76
C THR A 90 -0.44 -0.10 -1.42
N VAL A 91 -1.70 -0.52 -1.31
CA VAL A 91 -2.45 -0.53 -0.06
C VAL A 91 -3.10 -1.90 0.06
N ILE A 92 -2.82 -2.60 1.14
CA ILE A 92 -3.26 -3.97 1.34
C ILE A 92 -3.95 -4.10 2.69
N VAL A 93 -5.14 -4.67 2.67
CA VAL A 93 -5.87 -5.08 3.87
C VAL A 93 -5.83 -6.60 3.95
N LYS A 94 -5.50 -7.14 5.11
CA LYS A 94 -5.50 -8.59 5.35
C LYS A 94 -6.86 -9.16 4.97
N GLU A 95 -6.87 -10.30 4.28
CA GLU A 95 -8.07 -10.89 3.68
C GLU A 95 -9.23 -11.00 4.68
N ALA A 96 -8.94 -11.46 5.89
CA ALA A 96 -9.95 -11.63 6.95
C ALA A 96 -10.65 -10.31 7.36
N TYR A 97 -10.08 -9.16 7.04
CA TYR A 97 -10.58 -7.84 7.46
C TYR A 97 -11.06 -6.97 6.29
N ARG A 98 -11.05 -7.48 5.06
CA ARG A 98 -11.42 -6.68 3.87
C ARG A 98 -12.87 -6.18 3.86
N GLY A 99 -13.76 -6.84 4.56
CA GLY A 99 -15.15 -6.41 4.71
C GLY A 99 -15.43 -5.62 5.99
N ASP A 100 -14.44 -5.43 6.84
CA ASP A 100 -14.62 -4.75 8.14
C ASP A 100 -14.55 -3.23 7.96
N THR A 101 -15.69 -2.55 8.17
CA THR A 101 -15.79 -1.10 8.00
C THR A 101 -14.93 -0.31 8.98
N LYS A 102 -14.70 -0.82 10.18
CA LYS A 102 -13.81 -0.17 11.17
C LYS A 102 -12.37 -0.19 10.69
N VAL A 103 -11.92 -1.31 10.15
CA VAL A 103 -10.57 -1.45 9.59
C VAL A 103 -10.43 -0.54 8.37
N LEU A 104 -11.39 -0.53 7.46
CA LEU A 104 -11.35 0.31 6.26
C LEU A 104 -11.30 1.82 6.61
N ARG A 105 -12.06 2.24 7.60
CA ARG A 105 -11.99 3.64 8.10
C ARG A 105 -10.63 3.95 8.71
N ALA A 106 -10.05 3.01 9.46
CA ALA A 106 -8.73 3.18 10.06
C ALA A 106 -7.64 3.25 8.98
N VAL A 107 -7.74 2.45 7.91
CA VAL A 107 -6.84 2.52 6.75
C VAL A 107 -6.93 3.90 6.07
N SER A 108 -8.15 4.41 5.88
CA SER A 108 -8.33 5.75 5.31
C SER A 108 -7.65 6.84 6.16
N LYS A 109 -7.76 6.75 7.48
CA LYS A 109 -7.08 7.67 8.40
C LYS A 109 -5.55 7.52 8.33
N LEU A 110 -5.06 6.30 8.23
CA LEU A 110 -3.63 6.01 8.07
C LEU A 110 -3.08 6.67 6.80
N ILE A 111 -3.77 6.51 5.68
CA ILE A 111 -3.38 7.13 4.41
C ILE A 111 -3.33 8.66 4.54
N LYS A 112 -4.33 9.28 5.13
CA LYS A 112 -4.36 10.73 5.33
C LYS A 112 -3.19 11.21 6.19
N GLU A 113 -2.83 10.48 7.22
CA GLU A 113 -1.67 10.80 8.06
C GLU A 113 -0.37 10.68 7.27
N GLN A 114 -0.23 9.65 6.44
CA GLN A 114 0.93 9.51 5.54
C GLN A 114 1.02 10.69 4.56
N VAL A 115 -0.10 11.09 3.96
CA VAL A 115 -0.15 12.24 3.03
C VAL A 115 0.31 13.52 3.72
N LYS A 116 -0.15 13.77 4.94
CA LYS A 116 0.30 14.92 5.74
C LYS A 116 1.81 14.89 5.97
N ARG A 117 2.35 13.75 6.34
CA ARG A 117 3.80 13.59 6.61
C ARG A 117 4.63 13.70 5.34
N LEU A 118 4.08 13.40 4.18
CA LEU A 118 4.72 13.65 2.89
C LEU A 118 4.73 15.14 2.51
N GLY A 119 4.02 15.98 3.25
CA GLY A 119 4.01 17.43 3.02
C GLY A 119 3.18 17.85 1.82
N VAL A 120 2.19 17.06 1.43
CA VAL A 120 1.30 17.35 0.30
C VAL A 120 -0.16 17.32 0.74
N VAL A 121 -1.07 17.87 -0.06
CA VAL A 121 -2.50 17.92 0.25
C VAL A 121 -3.35 17.05 -0.68
N ARG A 122 -2.81 16.67 -1.82
CA ARG A 122 -3.49 15.80 -2.79
C ARG A 122 -2.85 14.43 -2.84
N TYR A 123 -3.69 13.42 -2.99
CA TYR A 123 -3.25 12.03 -3.08
C TYR A 123 -4.21 11.24 -3.96
N THR A 124 -3.72 10.16 -4.52
CA THR A 124 -4.53 9.25 -5.32
C THR A 124 -4.83 7.97 -4.57
N VAL A 125 -5.97 7.38 -4.89
CA VAL A 125 -6.35 6.01 -4.51
C VAL A 125 -6.71 5.26 -5.77
N CYS A 126 -6.31 3.99 -5.84
CA CYS A 126 -6.53 3.14 -7.00
C CYS A 126 -7.52 2.02 -6.67
N HIS A 127 -8.42 1.75 -7.61
CA HIS A 127 -9.38 0.64 -7.52
C HIS A 127 -9.23 -0.23 -8.77
N HIS A 128 -8.93 -1.51 -8.58
CA HIS A 128 -8.94 -2.49 -9.65
C HIS A 128 -10.35 -3.02 -9.81
N ILE A 129 -10.96 -2.79 -10.98
CA ILE A 129 -12.33 -3.21 -11.29
C ILE A 129 -12.32 -4.63 -11.85
N ASP A 130 -11.45 -4.89 -12.82
CA ASP A 130 -11.25 -6.20 -13.45
C ASP A 130 -9.81 -6.32 -13.95
N ASP A 131 -9.49 -7.39 -14.71
CA ASP A 131 -8.13 -7.64 -15.21
C ASP A 131 -7.57 -6.52 -16.09
N ASN A 132 -8.44 -5.73 -16.71
CA ASN A 132 -8.06 -4.71 -17.70
C ASN A 132 -8.44 -3.29 -17.30
N THR A 133 -9.11 -3.10 -16.16
CA THR A 133 -9.65 -1.79 -15.76
C THR A 133 -9.20 -1.40 -14.37
N GLN A 134 -8.56 -0.25 -14.29
CA GLN A 134 -8.17 0.38 -13.04
C GLN A 134 -8.70 1.81 -13.02
N ILE A 135 -9.29 2.23 -11.90
CA ILE A 135 -9.76 3.60 -11.68
C ILE A 135 -8.85 4.24 -10.64
N THR A 136 -8.28 5.38 -11.00
CA THR A 136 -7.51 6.23 -10.09
C THR A 136 -8.32 7.47 -9.75
N ARG A 137 -8.54 7.74 -8.47
CA ARG A 137 -9.27 8.92 -8.01
C ARG A 137 -8.33 9.86 -7.28
N MET A 138 -8.41 11.16 -7.63
CA MET A 138 -7.73 12.22 -6.89
C MET A 138 -8.56 12.61 -5.68
N ARG A 139 -7.90 12.72 -4.52
CA ARG A 139 -8.50 13.18 -3.27
C ARG A 139 -7.69 14.33 -2.69
N THR A 140 -8.33 15.13 -1.88
CA THR A 140 -7.70 16.22 -1.13
C THR A 140 -7.90 15.98 0.37
N LEU A 141 -6.89 16.30 1.15
CA LEU A 141 -6.98 16.24 2.63
C LEU A 141 -8.11 17.13 3.15
#